data_dbfce997bfade4d155e9302bf36db968
#
_entry.id   dbfce997bfade4d155e9302bf36db968
#
_cell.length_a   1.000
_cell.length_b   1.000
_cell.length_c   1.000
_cell.angle_alpha   90.00
_cell.angle_beta   90.00
_cell.angle_gamma   90.00
#
_symmetry.space_group_name_H-M   'P 1'
#
loop_
_entity.id
_entity.type
_entity.pdbx_description
1 polymer ?
#
loop_
_entity_poly.entity_id
_entity_poly.type
_entity_poly.pdbx_seq_one_letter_code
_entity_poly.pdbx_strand_id
1 'polypeptide(L)'
;MTSLAQPAVGGPVALPAPLVMPSYGASSLDSLVPALLQAPGERPGWLPGPLGGAAQIVLLTLDGLGWRQLQERCRWAPVLVGLEGGPISSVAPTTTAAALTSLTTGMAPAAHGIVGYKFAVAGPSGPEVLNVLRWTTRSGDARPFVPPRQAQPLAAFGGHPVPVVSRSDFSGSGFSQAHQQGAREVAWTVASSLPLLVGDLLARGEAFVYAYYEGIDKVAHASGLGALYDAELAFVDRLVGDVMSVLPPGAALAVTSDHGQVDVGSRARPLAPEVAASTVLISGEARFRWLHSRPGEAQDLLESAQAHYGGEAWVAGRAEVVARGLFGGPLRDEFLGRLGDVAMVPLGDDAYLDPSDGGDARLVCRHGGLTADEMLVPLLAAGA
;
A
#
# COMPACT_ATOMS: atom_id res chain seq x y z
N MET A 1 -19.02 27.10 37.28
CA MET A 1 -18.77 26.70 35.88
C MET A 1 -17.26 26.53 35.72
N THR A 2 -16.78 25.30 35.91
CA THR A 2 -15.36 24.98 35.89
C THR A 2 -15.06 24.44 34.47
N SER A 3 -14.33 25.22 33.69
CA SER A 3 -13.85 24.87 32.36
C SER A 3 -12.88 23.67 32.48
N LEU A 4 -13.26 22.53 31.98
CA LEU A 4 -12.33 21.40 31.76
C LEU A 4 -11.46 21.77 30.57
N ALA A 5 -10.20 22.10 30.81
CA ALA A 5 -9.18 22.25 29.79
C ALA A 5 -8.99 20.89 29.05
N GLN A 6 -9.21 20.87 27.75
CA GLN A 6 -8.82 19.75 26.90
C GLN A 6 -7.30 19.58 26.99
N PRO A 7 -6.77 18.35 27.13
CA PRO A 7 -5.33 18.14 27.05
C PRO A 7 -4.85 18.51 25.65
N ALA A 8 -3.77 19.26 25.57
CA ALA A 8 -3.08 19.59 24.33
C ALA A 8 -2.70 18.26 23.61
N VAL A 9 -3.18 18.09 22.40
CA VAL A 9 -2.76 17.01 21.52
C VAL A 9 -1.30 17.29 21.19
N GLY A 10 -0.39 16.56 21.85
CA GLY A 10 1.04 16.57 21.51
C GLY A 10 1.18 16.19 20.03
N GLY A 11 2.06 16.89 19.30
CA GLY A 11 2.36 16.55 17.93
C GLY A 11 2.79 15.09 17.78
N PRO A 12 2.75 14.51 16.56
CA PRO A 12 3.04 13.10 16.34
C PRO A 12 4.42 12.75 16.90
N VAL A 13 4.46 11.74 17.78
CA VAL A 13 5.70 11.25 18.39
C VAL A 13 6.48 10.53 17.30
N ALA A 14 7.72 10.95 17.06
CA ALA A 14 8.58 10.38 16.02
C ALA A 14 8.76 8.85 16.18
N LEU A 15 8.82 8.14 15.05
CA LEU A 15 9.20 6.73 15.01
C LEU A 15 10.69 6.57 15.34
N PRO A 16 11.12 5.40 15.86
CA PRO A 16 12.55 5.14 16.01
C PRO A 16 13.24 5.10 14.63
N ALA A 17 14.44 5.70 14.55
CA ALA A 17 15.23 5.60 13.33
C ALA A 17 15.59 4.12 13.05
N PRO A 18 15.62 3.67 11.78
CA PRO A 18 15.48 4.44 10.53
C PRO A 18 14.07 4.49 9.93
N LEU A 19 13.03 4.22 10.71
CA LEU A 19 11.65 4.15 10.21
C LEU A 19 11.14 5.52 9.75
N VAL A 20 10.34 5.53 8.69
CA VAL A 20 9.77 6.71 8.04
C VAL A 20 8.28 6.79 8.35
N MET A 21 7.84 7.93 8.89
CA MET A 21 6.43 8.24 9.10
C MET A 21 5.78 8.64 7.78
N PRO A 22 4.58 8.12 7.42
CA PRO A 22 3.84 8.61 6.26
C PRO A 22 3.51 10.10 6.34
N SER A 23 3.56 10.82 5.22
CA SER A 23 3.25 12.26 5.12
C SER A 23 1.78 12.48 4.78
N TYR A 24 0.86 11.88 5.55
CA TYR A 24 -0.59 11.97 5.30
C TYR A 24 -1.08 13.40 5.12
N GLY A 25 -1.99 13.62 4.17
CA GLY A 25 -2.56 14.91 3.85
C GLY A 25 -1.61 15.86 3.11
N ALA A 26 -0.40 15.40 2.75
CA ALA A 26 0.60 16.18 2.01
C ALA A 26 1.06 15.39 0.77
N SER A 27 2.36 15.29 0.50
CA SER A 27 2.90 14.50 -0.61
C SER A 27 2.93 13.00 -0.28
N SER A 28 1.76 12.37 -0.34
CA SER A 28 1.55 10.94 -0.03
C SER A 28 0.40 10.35 -0.85
N LEU A 29 0.30 9.02 -0.87
CA LEU A 29 -0.67 8.30 -1.70
C LEU A 29 -2.12 8.64 -1.39
N ASP A 30 -2.48 8.87 -0.11
CA ASP A 30 -3.84 9.26 0.29
C ASP A 30 -4.27 10.62 -0.27
N SER A 31 -3.30 11.48 -0.60
CA SER A 31 -3.55 12.84 -1.11
C SER A 31 -3.46 12.92 -2.64
N LEU A 32 -2.89 11.92 -3.31
CA LEU A 32 -2.55 12.00 -4.73
C LEU A 32 -3.80 12.08 -5.62
N VAL A 33 -4.73 11.13 -5.51
CA VAL A 33 -5.95 11.13 -6.34
C VAL A 33 -6.83 12.34 -6.07
N PRO A 34 -7.10 12.76 -4.82
CA PRO A 34 -7.80 14.02 -4.55
C PRO A 34 -7.15 15.24 -5.20
N ALA A 35 -5.82 15.31 -5.22
CA ALA A 35 -5.10 16.40 -5.86
C ALA A 35 -5.21 16.36 -7.40
N LEU A 36 -5.12 15.17 -8.01
CA LEU A 36 -5.24 14.99 -9.45
C LEU A 36 -6.65 15.26 -10.00
N LEU A 37 -7.68 15.02 -9.19
CA LEU A 37 -9.09 15.25 -9.55
C LEU A 37 -9.52 16.73 -9.45
N GLN A 38 -8.68 17.62 -8.89
CA GLN A 38 -8.95 19.05 -8.91
C GLN A 38 -8.89 19.60 -10.34
N ALA A 39 -9.58 20.72 -10.57
CA ALA A 39 -9.61 21.37 -11.88
C ALA A 39 -8.20 21.78 -12.37
N PRO A 40 -7.95 21.76 -13.67
CA PRO A 40 -6.69 22.27 -14.23
C PRO A 40 -6.40 23.69 -13.71
N GLY A 41 -5.18 23.92 -13.21
CA GLY A 41 -4.74 25.18 -12.62
C GLY A 41 -5.08 25.37 -11.13
N GLU A 42 -5.93 24.53 -10.53
CA GLU A 42 -6.22 24.53 -9.08
C GLU A 42 -5.44 23.46 -8.31
N ARG A 43 -4.73 22.60 -9.01
CA ARG A 43 -3.96 21.51 -8.44
C ARG A 43 -2.80 22.01 -7.58
N PRO A 44 -2.52 21.36 -6.44
CA PRO A 44 -1.51 21.85 -5.50
C PRO A 44 -0.08 21.77 -6.08
N GLY A 45 0.75 22.73 -5.68
CA GLY A 45 2.12 22.90 -6.22
C GLY A 45 3.13 21.82 -5.82
N TRP A 46 2.74 20.83 -5.00
CA TRP A 46 3.59 19.67 -4.73
C TRP A 46 3.52 18.59 -5.83
N LEU A 47 2.52 18.67 -6.71
CA LEU A 47 2.47 17.82 -7.89
C LEU A 47 3.52 18.26 -8.93
N PRO A 48 4.13 17.31 -9.68
CA PRO A 48 4.99 17.64 -10.82
C PRO A 48 4.33 18.59 -11.83
N GLY A 49 5.11 19.51 -12.39
CA GLY A 49 4.64 20.60 -13.26
C GLY A 49 3.71 20.18 -14.38
N PRO A 50 3.99 19.10 -15.15
CA PRO A 50 3.12 18.63 -16.23
C PRO A 50 1.67 18.37 -15.82
N LEU A 51 1.42 18.00 -14.55
CA LEU A 51 0.08 17.70 -14.05
C LEU A 51 -0.76 18.94 -13.77
N GLY A 52 -0.14 20.09 -13.49
CA GLY A 52 -0.84 21.29 -13.02
C GLY A 52 -1.94 21.78 -13.94
N GLY A 53 -1.69 21.84 -15.25
CA GLY A 53 -2.63 22.35 -16.28
C GLY A 53 -3.29 21.28 -17.15
N ALA A 54 -2.98 20.00 -16.97
CA ALA A 54 -3.44 18.93 -17.85
C ALA A 54 -4.97 18.77 -17.82
N ALA A 55 -5.59 18.72 -19.01
CA ALA A 55 -7.04 18.50 -19.15
C ALA A 55 -7.44 17.05 -18.98
N GLN A 56 -6.56 16.11 -19.34
CA GLN A 56 -6.74 14.68 -19.16
C GLN A 56 -5.52 14.12 -18.42
N ILE A 57 -5.74 13.22 -17.47
CA ILE A 57 -4.66 12.58 -16.70
C ILE A 57 -4.77 11.07 -16.77
N VAL A 58 -3.65 10.43 -17.06
CA VAL A 58 -3.45 9.00 -16.81
C VAL A 58 -2.63 8.86 -15.54
N LEU A 59 -3.15 8.15 -14.53
CA LEU A 59 -2.40 7.72 -13.37
C LEU A 59 -2.02 6.25 -13.55
N LEU A 60 -0.75 5.98 -13.80
CA LEU A 60 -0.20 4.63 -13.90
C LEU A 60 0.49 4.25 -12.59
N THR A 61 -0.04 3.23 -11.92
CA THR A 61 0.56 2.65 -10.73
C THR A 61 1.35 1.41 -11.11
N LEU A 62 2.64 1.41 -10.79
CA LEU A 62 3.60 0.32 -10.99
C LEU A 62 3.87 -0.35 -9.63
N ASP A 63 3.16 -1.43 -9.34
CA ASP A 63 3.21 -2.12 -8.04
C ASP A 63 4.64 -2.52 -7.66
N GLY A 64 5.04 -2.16 -6.45
CA GLY A 64 6.33 -2.54 -5.88
C GLY A 64 7.55 -1.76 -6.38
N LEU A 65 7.37 -0.66 -7.14
CA LEU A 65 8.46 0.20 -7.60
C LEU A 65 8.84 1.24 -6.54
N GLY A 66 9.76 0.92 -5.63
CA GLY A 66 10.27 1.90 -4.68
C GLY A 66 11.15 2.98 -5.32
N TRP A 67 11.16 4.16 -4.71
CA TRP A 67 11.99 5.28 -5.17
C TRP A 67 13.48 4.92 -5.18
N ARG A 68 14.00 4.30 -4.11
CA ARG A 68 15.41 3.93 -4.02
C ARG A 68 15.78 2.86 -5.03
N GLN A 69 14.92 1.84 -5.22
CA GLN A 69 15.14 0.79 -6.22
C GLN A 69 15.24 1.39 -7.63
N LEU A 70 14.40 2.39 -7.96
CA LEU A 70 14.46 3.10 -9.24
C LEU A 70 15.77 3.89 -9.38
N GLN A 71 16.19 4.63 -8.35
CA GLN A 71 17.42 5.42 -8.39
C GLN A 71 18.68 4.55 -8.55
N GLU A 72 18.76 3.44 -7.85
CA GLU A 72 19.88 2.49 -7.93
C GLU A 72 19.97 1.82 -9.30
N ARG A 73 18.84 1.72 -10.03
CA ARG A 73 18.70 1.02 -11.31
C ARG A 73 18.37 1.94 -12.48
N CYS A 74 18.67 3.21 -12.35
CA CYS A 74 18.35 4.25 -13.34
C CYS A 74 18.77 3.90 -14.78
N ARG A 75 19.85 3.13 -14.96
CA ARG A 75 20.30 2.67 -16.28
C ARG A 75 19.30 1.77 -17.00
N TRP A 76 18.41 1.09 -16.26
CA TRP A 76 17.39 0.20 -16.80
C TRP A 76 16.05 0.89 -17.05
N ALA A 77 15.91 2.14 -16.57
CA ALA A 77 14.68 2.90 -16.62
C ALA A 77 14.91 4.36 -17.12
N PRO A 78 15.57 4.57 -18.28
CA PRO A 78 15.90 5.90 -18.78
C PRO A 78 14.68 6.79 -19.05
N VAL A 79 13.52 6.23 -19.45
CA VAL A 79 12.27 6.97 -19.63
C VAL A 79 11.77 7.47 -18.28
N LEU A 80 11.61 6.58 -17.31
CA LEU A 80 11.13 6.92 -15.96
C LEU A 80 11.99 7.98 -15.27
N VAL A 81 13.32 7.84 -15.31
CA VAL A 81 14.22 8.83 -14.67
C VAL A 81 14.31 10.14 -15.43
N GLY A 82 13.87 10.18 -16.69
CA GLY A 82 13.75 11.40 -17.48
C GLY A 82 12.46 12.20 -17.21
N LEU A 83 11.49 11.63 -16.46
CA LEU A 83 10.25 12.32 -16.09
C LEU A 83 10.50 13.33 -14.98
N GLU A 84 9.66 14.39 -14.91
CA GLU A 84 9.70 15.36 -13.83
C GLU A 84 9.05 14.81 -12.56
N GLY A 85 9.67 15.02 -11.41
CA GLY A 85 9.08 14.63 -10.12
C GLY A 85 10.10 14.18 -9.09
N GLY A 86 9.65 13.40 -8.13
CA GLY A 86 10.46 12.93 -7.01
C GLY A 86 9.73 11.93 -6.12
N PRO A 87 10.27 11.64 -4.92
CA PRO A 87 9.62 10.72 -4.01
C PRO A 87 8.44 11.36 -3.29
N ILE A 88 7.39 10.55 -3.09
CA ILE A 88 6.32 10.79 -2.13
C ILE A 88 6.27 9.66 -1.13
N SER A 89 5.50 9.78 -0.05
CA SER A 89 5.34 8.67 0.88
C SER A 89 4.19 7.76 0.49
N SER A 90 4.39 6.47 0.69
CA SER A 90 3.30 5.51 0.80
C SER A 90 2.55 5.71 2.13
N VAL A 91 1.66 4.78 2.48
CA VAL A 91 0.91 4.73 3.74
C VAL A 91 1.44 3.61 4.64
N ALA A 92 1.05 3.59 5.90
CA ALA A 92 1.41 2.49 6.81
C ALA A 92 0.21 1.56 7.08
N PRO A 93 0.45 0.24 6.98
CA PRO A 93 1.67 -0.44 6.49
C PRO A 93 1.82 -0.27 4.97
N THR A 94 3.06 -0.39 4.46
CA THR A 94 3.40 -0.25 3.03
C THR A 94 3.03 -1.54 2.28
N THR A 95 1.75 -1.82 2.18
CA THR A 95 1.21 -3.02 1.56
C THR A 95 0.21 -2.65 0.47
N THR A 96 0.22 -3.39 -0.64
CA THR A 96 -0.69 -3.22 -1.77
C THR A 96 -2.12 -2.96 -1.31
N ALA A 97 -2.61 -3.74 -0.34
CA ALA A 97 -3.99 -3.61 0.14
C ALA A 97 -4.30 -2.23 0.76
N ALA A 98 -3.46 -1.73 1.67
CA ALA A 98 -3.64 -0.44 2.32
C ALA A 98 -3.33 0.70 1.35
N ALA A 99 -2.24 0.60 0.60
CA ALA A 99 -1.75 1.66 -0.28
C ALA A 99 -2.69 1.90 -1.48
N LEU A 100 -3.13 0.86 -2.19
CA LEU A 100 -4.08 1.03 -3.30
C LEU A 100 -5.44 1.50 -2.80
N THR A 101 -5.88 1.06 -1.60
CA THR A 101 -7.13 1.57 -1.03
C THR A 101 -7.00 3.06 -0.68
N SER A 102 -5.87 3.47 -0.08
CA SER A 102 -5.61 4.89 0.20
C SER A 102 -5.54 5.72 -1.07
N LEU A 103 -4.85 5.23 -2.10
CA LEU A 103 -4.72 5.90 -3.39
C LEU A 103 -6.09 6.11 -4.05
N THR A 104 -6.90 5.05 -4.15
CA THR A 104 -8.19 5.11 -4.86
C THR A 104 -9.27 5.85 -4.09
N THR A 105 -9.32 5.73 -2.75
CA THR A 105 -10.32 6.44 -1.93
C THR A 105 -9.91 7.88 -1.61
N GLY A 106 -8.62 8.22 -1.74
CA GLY A 106 -8.08 9.50 -1.31
C GLY A 106 -8.09 9.69 0.21
N MET A 107 -8.01 8.59 0.96
CA MET A 107 -8.14 8.60 2.42
C MET A 107 -7.06 7.73 3.06
N ALA A 108 -6.64 8.08 4.27
CA ALA A 108 -5.69 7.30 5.04
C ALA A 108 -6.31 5.99 5.58
N PRO A 109 -5.50 4.96 5.93
CA PRO A 109 -5.96 3.67 6.44
C PRO A 109 -6.91 3.75 7.63
N ALA A 110 -6.76 4.74 8.52
CA ALA A 110 -7.68 4.97 9.63
C ALA A 110 -9.12 5.26 9.19
N ALA A 111 -9.30 5.89 8.03
CA ALA A 111 -10.62 6.26 7.50
C ALA A 111 -11.29 5.12 6.71
N HIS A 112 -10.53 4.40 5.86
CA HIS A 112 -11.09 3.35 5.02
C HIS A 112 -11.02 1.95 5.64
N GLY A 113 -10.25 1.75 6.71
CA GLY A 113 -10.20 0.54 7.51
C GLY A 113 -9.39 -0.63 6.95
N ILE A 114 -8.81 -0.55 5.76
CA ILE A 114 -7.86 -1.55 5.25
C ILE A 114 -6.49 -1.25 5.87
N VAL A 115 -6.23 -1.87 7.01
CA VAL A 115 -5.07 -1.59 7.89
C VAL A 115 -3.90 -2.56 7.68
N GLY A 116 -3.89 -3.28 6.57
CA GLY A 116 -2.83 -4.22 6.19
C GLY A 116 -3.29 -5.23 5.14
N TYR A 117 -2.35 -6.06 4.67
CA TYR A 117 -2.61 -7.18 3.77
C TYR A 117 -3.41 -8.29 4.46
N LYS A 118 -3.16 -8.49 5.76
CA LYS A 118 -3.85 -9.45 6.61
C LYS A 118 -4.25 -8.79 7.92
N PHE A 119 -5.52 -8.90 8.30
CA PHE A 119 -5.99 -8.41 9.60
C PHE A 119 -7.07 -9.31 10.21
N ALA A 120 -7.28 -9.19 11.51
CA ALA A 120 -8.27 -9.99 12.23
C ALA A 120 -9.70 -9.60 11.85
N VAL A 121 -10.55 -10.62 11.72
CA VAL A 121 -12.00 -10.48 11.47
C VAL A 121 -12.77 -11.49 12.30
N ALA A 122 -14.04 -11.20 12.55
CA ALA A 122 -14.97 -12.18 13.12
C ALA A 122 -15.30 -13.23 12.05
N GLY A 123 -14.81 -14.44 12.21
CA GLY A 123 -15.11 -15.58 11.35
C GLY A 123 -16.28 -16.40 11.89
N PRO A 124 -16.76 -17.39 11.12
CA PRO A 124 -17.92 -18.24 11.50
C PRO A 124 -17.72 -19.00 12.83
N SER A 125 -16.51 -19.31 13.20
CA SER A 125 -16.18 -20.10 14.40
C SER A 125 -15.23 -19.38 15.36
N GLY A 126 -15.17 -18.06 15.32
CA GLY A 126 -14.30 -17.23 16.14
C GLY A 126 -13.37 -16.34 15.32
N PRO A 127 -12.37 -15.71 15.95
CA PRO A 127 -11.45 -14.83 15.23
C PRO A 127 -10.66 -15.55 14.13
N GLU A 128 -10.59 -14.96 12.96
CA GLU A 128 -9.84 -15.42 11.80
C GLU A 128 -9.02 -14.27 11.21
N VAL A 129 -8.07 -14.57 10.31
CA VAL A 129 -7.30 -13.59 9.56
C VAL A 129 -7.82 -13.51 8.14
N LEU A 130 -8.27 -12.34 7.74
CA LEU A 130 -8.63 -12.03 6.35
C LEU A 130 -7.36 -11.78 5.54
N ASN A 131 -7.16 -12.54 4.48
CA ASN A 131 -6.25 -12.16 3.39
C ASN A 131 -7.01 -11.22 2.45
N VAL A 132 -6.67 -9.95 2.46
CA VAL A 132 -7.41 -8.88 1.77
C VAL A 132 -7.36 -9.03 0.25
N LEU A 133 -6.21 -9.37 -0.33
CA LEU A 133 -6.09 -9.48 -1.79
C LEU A 133 -6.89 -10.67 -2.35
N ARG A 134 -6.94 -11.78 -1.61
CA ARG A 134 -7.71 -12.97 -1.99
C ARG A 134 -9.15 -12.93 -1.48
N TRP A 135 -9.42 -12.10 -0.48
CA TRP A 135 -10.66 -12.01 0.26
C TRP A 135 -11.09 -13.34 0.87
N THR A 136 -10.12 -14.02 1.45
CA THR A 136 -10.29 -15.35 2.05
C THR A 136 -9.78 -15.38 3.48
N THR A 137 -10.35 -16.30 4.29
CA THR A 137 -9.82 -16.69 5.59
C THR A 137 -9.55 -18.20 5.57
N ARG A 138 -9.18 -18.78 6.72
CA ARG A 138 -9.08 -20.24 6.86
C ARG A 138 -10.41 -20.98 6.57
N SER A 139 -11.53 -20.29 6.73
CA SER A 139 -12.89 -20.81 6.40
C SER A 139 -13.23 -20.72 4.91
N GLY A 140 -12.31 -20.23 4.06
CA GLY A 140 -12.51 -20.06 2.61
C GLY A 140 -12.90 -18.64 2.21
N ASP A 141 -13.83 -18.47 1.26
CA ASP A 141 -14.31 -17.16 0.80
C ASP A 141 -14.94 -16.37 1.94
N ALA A 142 -14.41 -15.18 2.20
CA ALA A 142 -14.85 -14.34 3.30
C ALA A 142 -16.03 -13.42 2.94
N ARG A 143 -16.40 -13.25 1.67
CA ARG A 143 -17.46 -12.35 1.23
C ARG A 143 -18.82 -12.55 1.93
N PRO A 144 -19.22 -13.78 2.32
CA PRO A 144 -20.48 -14.00 3.03
C PRO A 144 -20.55 -13.38 4.43
N PHE A 145 -19.39 -13.24 5.13
CA PHE A 145 -19.34 -12.72 6.50
C PHE A 145 -18.45 -11.47 6.68
N VAL A 146 -17.62 -11.15 5.67
CA VAL A 146 -16.89 -9.90 5.53
C VAL A 146 -17.20 -9.30 4.16
N PRO A 147 -18.40 -8.73 3.94
CA PRO A 147 -18.74 -8.13 2.66
C PRO A 147 -17.77 -7.00 2.29
N PRO A 148 -17.14 -7.00 1.08
CA PRO A 148 -16.09 -6.05 0.72
C PRO A 148 -16.48 -4.58 0.92
N ARG A 149 -17.69 -4.21 0.49
CA ARG A 149 -18.20 -2.83 0.59
C ARG A 149 -18.59 -2.40 2.02
N GLN A 150 -18.69 -3.33 2.95
CA GLN A 150 -18.89 -3.03 4.37
C GLN A 150 -17.53 -2.94 5.08
N ALA A 151 -16.60 -3.83 4.71
CA ALA A 151 -15.26 -3.82 5.26
C ALA A 151 -14.49 -2.53 4.89
N GLN A 152 -14.74 -2.00 3.68
CA GLN A 152 -14.25 -0.70 3.20
C GLN A 152 -15.44 0.07 2.62
N PRO A 153 -16.01 1.06 3.35
CA PRO A 153 -17.28 1.68 2.96
C PRO A 153 -17.14 2.90 2.03
N LEU A 154 -15.93 3.37 1.75
CA LEU A 154 -15.71 4.61 1.00
C LEU A 154 -15.70 4.35 -0.51
N ALA A 155 -16.30 5.27 -1.27
CA ALA A 155 -16.23 5.24 -2.72
C ALA A 155 -14.82 5.56 -3.23
N ALA A 156 -14.41 4.92 -4.31
CA ALA A 156 -13.17 5.26 -5.00
C ALA A 156 -13.33 6.56 -5.81
N PHE A 157 -12.21 7.24 -6.08
CA PHE A 157 -12.11 8.41 -6.96
C PHE A 157 -13.15 9.52 -6.65
N GLY A 158 -13.44 9.75 -5.36
CA GLY A 158 -14.44 10.72 -4.95
C GLY A 158 -15.87 10.40 -5.44
N GLY A 159 -16.15 9.15 -5.79
CA GLY A 159 -17.43 8.69 -6.33
C GLY A 159 -17.55 8.85 -7.86
N HIS A 160 -16.51 9.33 -8.55
CA HIS A 160 -16.50 9.41 -10.02
C HIS A 160 -16.34 8.02 -10.64
N PRO A 161 -17.06 7.70 -11.75
CA PRO A 161 -16.96 6.40 -12.43
C PRO A 161 -15.70 6.32 -13.31
N VAL A 162 -14.53 6.44 -12.69
CA VAL A 162 -13.22 6.42 -13.37
C VAL A 162 -12.98 5.05 -14.02
N PRO A 163 -12.50 4.98 -15.28
CA PRO A 163 -12.04 3.73 -15.89
C PRO A 163 -10.76 3.24 -15.22
N VAL A 164 -10.78 1.98 -14.77
CA VAL A 164 -9.64 1.27 -14.16
C VAL A 164 -9.13 0.23 -15.13
N VAL A 165 -7.98 0.50 -15.72
CA VAL A 165 -7.28 -0.38 -16.68
C VAL A 165 -6.39 -1.32 -15.90
N SER A 166 -6.84 -2.54 -15.66
CA SER A 166 -6.11 -3.53 -14.86
C SER A 166 -6.25 -4.94 -15.43
N ARG A 167 -5.45 -5.88 -14.90
CA ARG A 167 -5.46 -7.27 -15.35
C ARG A 167 -6.81 -7.93 -15.10
N SER A 168 -7.28 -8.72 -16.08
CA SER A 168 -8.57 -9.41 -16.03
C SER A 168 -8.73 -10.35 -14.82
N ASP A 169 -7.63 -10.91 -14.30
CA ASP A 169 -7.65 -11.77 -13.12
C ASP A 169 -8.14 -11.05 -11.84
N PHE A 170 -8.12 -9.73 -11.81
CA PHE A 170 -8.57 -8.92 -10.67
C PHE A 170 -10.05 -8.55 -10.74
N SER A 171 -10.68 -8.76 -11.92
CA SER A 171 -12.08 -8.41 -12.14
C SER A 171 -13.00 -9.12 -11.16
N GLY A 172 -13.86 -8.34 -10.49
CA GLY A 172 -14.84 -8.89 -9.54
C GLY A 172 -14.25 -9.55 -8.30
N SER A 173 -12.93 -9.44 -8.04
CA SER A 173 -12.33 -9.93 -6.80
C SER A 173 -12.90 -9.18 -5.58
N GLY A 174 -12.84 -9.81 -4.39
CA GLY A 174 -13.27 -9.13 -3.17
C GLY A 174 -12.51 -7.84 -2.91
N PHE A 175 -11.21 -7.83 -3.20
CA PHE A 175 -10.39 -6.64 -3.05
C PHE A 175 -10.76 -5.54 -4.06
N SER A 176 -10.98 -5.89 -5.35
CA SER A 176 -11.44 -4.90 -6.34
C SER A 176 -12.80 -4.31 -5.95
N GLN A 177 -13.73 -5.15 -5.44
CA GLN A 177 -15.01 -4.67 -4.94
C GLN A 177 -14.88 -3.72 -3.74
N ALA A 178 -13.84 -3.87 -2.91
CA ALA A 178 -13.57 -3.00 -1.78
C ALA A 178 -12.96 -1.67 -2.21
N HIS A 179 -11.80 -1.67 -2.90
CA HIS A 179 -11.03 -0.45 -3.12
C HIS A 179 -11.38 0.32 -4.40
N GLN A 180 -12.20 -0.26 -5.30
CA GLN A 180 -12.61 0.37 -6.57
C GLN A 180 -14.13 0.61 -6.63
N GLN A 181 -14.78 0.85 -5.50
CA GLN A 181 -16.22 1.08 -5.46
C GLN A 181 -16.64 2.26 -6.36
N GLY A 182 -17.53 1.97 -7.33
CA GLY A 182 -18.04 2.97 -8.26
C GLY A 182 -17.18 3.18 -9.51
N ALA A 183 -15.99 2.62 -9.59
CA ALA A 183 -15.14 2.64 -10.78
C ALA A 183 -15.68 1.72 -11.90
N ARG A 184 -15.22 1.94 -13.12
CA ARG A 184 -15.53 1.11 -14.30
C ARG A 184 -14.34 0.23 -14.65
N GLU A 185 -14.51 -1.08 -14.61
CA GLU A 185 -13.46 -2.02 -14.99
C GLU A 185 -13.18 -2.00 -16.50
N VAL A 186 -11.90 -1.91 -16.88
CA VAL A 186 -11.39 -2.05 -18.25
C VAL A 186 -10.26 -3.08 -18.20
N ALA A 187 -10.61 -4.33 -18.50
CA ALA A 187 -9.71 -5.45 -18.29
C ALA A 187 -8.71 -5.65 -19.43
N TRP A 188 -7.46 -5.94 -19.11
CA TRP A 188 -6.46 -6.44 -20.06
C TRP A 188 -6.02 -7.86 -19.71
N THR A 189 -5.61 -8.63 -20.75
CA THR A 189 -5.08 -9.99 -20.60
C THR A 189 -3.56 -10.03 -20.75
N VAL A 190 -3.00 -9.17 -21.59
CA VAL A 190 -1.56 -9.03 -21.83
C VAL A 190 -1.16 -7.56 -21.74
N ALA A 191 -0.03 -7.30 -21.10
CA ALA A 191 0.42 -5.93 -20.77
C ALA A 191 0.58 -5.03 -22.00
N SER A 192 0.90 -5.57 -23.18
CA SER A 192 1.01 -4.82 -24.43
C SER A 192 -0.29 -4.15 -24.89
N SER A 193 -1.45 -4.58 -24.37
CA SER A 193 -2.73 -3.93 -24.68
C SER A 193 -3.02 -2.73 -23.80
N LEU A 194 -2.34 -2.55 -22.67
CA LEU A 194 -2.58 -1.46 -21.72
C LEU A 194 -2.46 -0.07 -22.39
N PRO A 195 -1.40 0.28 -23.17
CA PRO A 195 -1.31 1.58 -23.82
C PRO A 195 -2.46 1.84 -24.80
N LEU A 196 -2.89 0.82 -25.55
CA LEU A 196 -3.99 0.95 -26.51
C LEU A 196 -5.32 1.22 -25.80
N LEU A 197 -5.61 0.51 -24.70
CA LEU A 197 -6.81 0.74 -23.89
C LEU A 197 -6.82 2.15 -23.29
N VAL A 198 -5.67 2.63 -22.80
CA VAL A 198 -5.51 3.99 -22.30
C VAL A 198 -5.79 5.00 -23.42
N GLY A 199 -5.17 4.84 -24.60
CA GLY A 199 -5.37 5.71 -25.75
C GLY A 199 -6.83 5.78 -26.20
N ASP A 200 -7.52 4.65 -26.27
CA ASP A 200 -8.95 4.56 -26.57
C ASP A 200 -9.83 5.33 -25.58
N LEU A 201 -9.52 5.24 -24.30
CA LEU A 201 -10.25 5.95 -23.24
C LEU A 201 -10.05 7.47 -23.37
N LEU A 202 -8.81 7.91 -23.57
CA LEU A 202 -8.49 9.32 -23.77
C LEU A 202 -9.18 9.88 -25.05
N ALA A 203 -9.18 9.13 -26.15
CA ALA A 203 -9.86 9.50 -27.39
C ALA A 203 -11.39 9.62 -27.23
N ARG A 204 -11.98 8.92 -26.26
CA ARG A 204 -13.41 9.05 -25.90
C ARG A 204 -13.66 10.20 -24.92
N GLY A 205 -12.65 10.98 -24.55
CA GLY A 205 -12.78 12.15 -23.70
C GLY A 205 -12.75 11.87 -22.20
N GLU A 206 -12.24 10.71 -21.74
CA GLU A 206 -12.08 10.45 -20.31
C GLU A 206 -11.09 11.46 -19.72
N ALA A 207 -11.52 12.22 -18.74
CA ALA A 207 -10.68 13.22 -18.08
C ALA A 207 -9.63 12.62 -17.14
N PHE A 208 -9.92 11.42 -16.59
CA PHE A 208 -9.02 10.69 -15.68
C PHE A 208 -9.09 9.20 -15.98
N VAL A 209 -7.94 8.56 -16.17
CA VAL A 209 -7.78 7.11 -16.36
C VAL A 209 -6.83 6.58 -15.31
N TYR A 210 -7.24 5.57 -14.56
CA TYR A 210 -6.37 4.85 -13.64
C TYR A 210 -5.89 3.56 -14.30
N ALA A 211 -4.59 3.34 -14.37
CA ALA A 211 -3.97 2.12 -14.88
C ALA A 211 -3.06 1.47 -13.84
N TYR A 212 -3.05 0.15 -13.78
CA TYR A 212 -2.31 -0.62 -12.79
C TYR A 212 -1.57 -1.79 -13.42
N TYR A 213 -0.30 -1.94 -13.05
CA TYR A 213 0.58 -3.02 -13.48
C TYR A 213 1.39 -3.61 -12.32
N GLU A 214 1.34 -4.93 -12.15
CA GLU A 214 1.85 -5.64 -10.99
C GLU A 214 3.14 -6.43 -11.21
N GLY A 215 3.77 -6.33 -12.38
CA GLY A 215 4.89 -7.21 -12.77
C GLY A 215 6.13 -7.03 -11.90
N ILE A 216 6.47 -5.80 -11.51
CA ILE A 216 7.67 -5.49 -10.71
C ILE A 216 7.58 -6.19 -9.34
N ASP A 217 6.46 -6.05 -8.65
CA ASP A 217 6.22 -6.69 -7.35
C ASP A 217 6.32 -8.21 -7.45
N LYS A 218 5.66 -8.81 -8.45
CA LYS A 218 5.70 -10.27 -8.66
C LYS A 218 7.11 -10.79 -8.87
N VAL A 219 7.92 -10.09 -9.66
CA VAL A 219 9.30 -10.48 -9.93
C VAL A 219 10.17 -10.31 -8.69
N ALA A 220 10.00 -9.21 -7.95
CA ALA A 220 10.73 -8.98 -6.69
C ALA A 220 10.43 -10.07 -5.67
N HIS A 221 9.17 -10.41 -5.45
CA HIS A 221 8.76 -11.48 -4.56
C HIS A 221 9.33 -12.85 -4.93
N ALA A 222 9.34 -13.18 -6.23
CA ALA A 222 9.77 -14.49 -6.70
C ALA A 222 11.30 -14.64 -6.81
N SER A 223 12.02 -13.57 -7.14
CA SER A 223 13.41 -13.65 -7.62
C SER A 223 14.35 -12.63 -6.99
N GLY A 224 13.87 -11.77 -6.09
CA GLY A 224 14.68 -10.71 -5.50
C GLY A 224 14.98 -9.56 -6.46
N LEU A 225 15.88 -8.67 -6.06
CA LEU A 225 16.25 -7.45 -6.79
C LEU A 225 17.42 -7.67 -7.77
N GLY A 226 17.48 -8.86 -8.40
CA GLY A 226 18.54 -9.26 -9.34
C GLY A 226 18.20 -9.00 -10.82
N ALA A 227 18.84 -9.74 -11.71
CA ALA A 227 18.76 -9.56 -13.16
C ALA A 227 17.31 -9.70 -13.72
N LEU A 228 16.46 -10.52 -13.11
CA LEU A 228 15.06 -10.62 -13.52
C LEU A 228 14.28 -9.36 -13.18
N TYR A 229 14.55 -8.76 -12.03
CA TYR A 229 13.99 -7.46 -11.64
C TYR A 229 14.45 -6.35 -12.60
N ASP A 230 15.76 -6.33 -12.95
CA ASP A 230 16.30 -5.36 -13.90
C ASP A 230 15.64 -5.49 -15.28
N ALA A 231 15.40 -6.73 -15.73
CA ALA A 231 14.71 -6.99 -17.00
C ALA A 231 13.24 -6.54 -16.98
N GLU A 232 12.52 -6.76 -15.87
CA GLU A 232 11.15 -6.31 -15.69
C GLU A 232 11.08 -4.79 -15.62
N LEU A 233 12.02 -4.14 -14.90
CA LEU A 233 12.12 -2.69 -14.85
C LEU A 233 12.34 -2.09 -16.25
N ALA A 234 13.22 -2.69 -17.06
CA ALA A 234 13.44 -2.27 -18.44
C ALA A 234 12.21 -2.50 -19.35
N PHE A 235 11.40 -3.53 -19.08
CA PHE A 235 10.12 -3.74 -19.76
C PHE A 235 9.12 -2.64 -19.38
N VAL A 236 8.98 -2.34 -18.09
CA VAL A 236 8.06 -1.31 -17.58
C VAL A 236 8.46 0.08 -18.06
N ASP A 237 9.75 0.37 -18.16
CA ASP A 237 10.24 1.64 -18.71
C ASP A 237 9.77 1.85 -20.16
N ARG A 238 9.81 0.80 -21.00
CA ARG A 238 9.23 0.83 -22.36
C ARG A 238 7.71 0.99 -22.33
N LEU A 239 7.02 0.28 -21.41
CA LEU A 239 5.57 0.40 -21.25
C LEU A 239 5.16 1.84 -20.92
N VAL A 240 5.91 2.54 -20.07
CA VAL A 240 5.72 3.96 -19.77
C VAL A 240 5.88 4.81 -21.03
N GLY A 241 6.92 4.58 -21.83
CA GLY A 241 7.12 5.22 -23.13
C GLY A 241 5.96 4.99 -24.12
N ASP A 242 5.44 3.75 -24.15
CA ASP A 242 4.29 3.40 -24.98
C ASP A 242 3.01 4.13 -24.53
N VAL A 243 2.77 4.25 -23.21
CA VAL A 243 1.65 5.05 -22.68
C VAL A 243 1.82 6.53 -23.00
N MET A 244 3.03 7.08 -22.89
CA MET A 244 3.31 8.47 -23.27
C MET A 244 3.00 8.72 -24.75
N SER A 245 3.30 7.77 -25.63
CA SER A 245 3.09 7.90 -27.08
C SER A 245 1.62 8.00 -27.52
N VAL A 246 0.68 7.58 -26.67
CA VAL A 246 -0.77 7.63 -26.94
C VAL A 246 -1.48 8.80 -26.26
N LEU A 247 -0.75 9.67 -25.54
CA LEU A 247 -1.33 10.86 -24.93
C LEU A 247 -1.70 11.90 -25.99
N PRO A 248 -2.93 12.41 -26.00
CA PRO A 248 -3.28 13.54 -26.87
C PRO A 248 -2.70 14.87 -26.33
N PRO A 249 -2.53 15.90 -27.17
CA PRO A 249 -2.07 17.20 -26.74
C PRO A 249 -2.87 17.74 -25.53
N GLY A 250 -2.16 18.20 -24.50
CA GLY A 250 -2.75 18.71 -23.26
C GLY A 250 -3.14 17.63 -22.24
N ALA A 251 -2.84 16.37 -22.52
CA ALA A 251 -2.90 15.31 -21.53
C ALA A 251 -1.57 15.15 -20.77
N ALA A 252 -1.60 14.52 -19.60
CA ALA A 252 -0.40 14.19 -18.84
C ALA A 252 -0.48 12.77 -18.27
N LEU A 253 0.69 12.14 -18.18
CA LEU A 253 0.91 10.89 -17.45
C LEU A 253 1.47 11.22 -16.08
N ALA A 254 0.88 10.64 -15.03
CA ALA A 254 1.45 10.51 -13.71
C ALA A 254 1.84 9.04 -13.49
N VAL A 255 3.05 8.77 -13.05
CA VAL A 255 3.52 7.43 -12.67
C VAL A 255 3.82 7.42 -11.19
N THR A 256 3.26 6.43 -10.48
CA THR A 256 3.53 6.21 -9.06
C THR A 256 3.64 4.71 -8.75
N SER A 257 3.87 4.38 -7.49
CA SER A 257 3.80 3.03 -6.95
C SER A 257 3.08 3.04 -5.60
N ASP A 258 2.69 1.89 -5.15
CA ASP A 258 2.03 1.70 -3.85
C ASP A 258 3.04 1.48 -2.71
N HIS A 259 4.18 0.83 -2.97
CA HIS A 259 5.30 0.62 -2.05
C HIS A 259 6.60 0.29 -2.79
N GLY A 260 7.70 0.26 -2.04
CA GLY A 260 8.95 -0.33 -2.50
C GLY A 260 9.17 -1.72 -1.92
N GLN A 261 10.41 -2.22 -1.97
CA GLN A 261 10.77 -3.60 -1.66
C GLN A 261 12.01 -3.68 -0.78
N VAL A 262 12.08 -4.73 0.06
CA VAL A 262 13.29 -5.12 0.79
C VAL A 262 13.63 -6.57 0.46
N ASP A 263 14.87 -6.82 0.02
CA ASP A 263 15.41 -8.17 -0.12
C ASP A 263 15.80 -8.69 1.27
N VAL A 264 14.95 -9.56 1.81
CA VAL A 264 15.16 -10.11 3.16
C VAL A 264 16.07 -11.34 3.17
N GLY A 265 16.23 -12.01 2.02
CA GLY A 265 17.07 -13.19 1.88
C GLY A 265 16.87 -14.20 3.00
N SER A 266 17.94 -14.61 3.68
CA SER A 266 17.92 -15.55 4.81
C SER A 266 17.46 -14.93 6.15
N ARG A 267 17.16 -13.63 6.21
CA ARG A 267 16.69 -12.94 7.43
C ARG A 267 15.19 -13.08 7.68
N ALA A 268 14.48 -13.78 6.80
CA ALA A 268 13.10 -14.20 7.04
C ALA A 268 13.09 -15.41 7.98
N ARG A 269 12.50 -15.25 9.19
CA ARG A 269 12.51 -16.28 10.21
C ARG A 269 11.19 -16.34 10.98
N PRO A 270 10.83 -17.52 11.55
CA PRO A 270 9.68 -17.63 12.45
C PRO A 270 9.92 -16.81 13.74
N LEU A 271 8.84 -16.58 14.48
CA LEU A 271 8.92 -15.98 15.81
C LEU A 271 9.72 -16.86 16.77
N ALA A 272 10.39 -16.24 17.74
CA ALA A 272 11.02 -16.94 18.85
C ALA A 272 9.99 -17.80 19.59
N PRO A 273 10.36 -19.02 20.06
CA PRO A 273 9.42 -19.95 20.67
C PRO A 273 8.63 -19.34 21.85
N GLU A 274 9.25 -18.50 22.65
CA GLU A 274 8.65 -17.84 23.81
C GLU A 274 7.57 -16.83 23.39
N VAL A 275 7.84 -16.04 22.35
CA VAL A 275 6.86 -15.08 21.78
C VAL A 275 5.73 -15.83 21.08
N ALA A 276 6.08 -16.87 20.32
CA ALA A 276 5.10 -17.71 19.62
C ALA A 276 4.13 -18.41 20.60
N ALA A 277 4.63 -18.91 21.75
CA ALA A 277 3.82 -19.59 22.78
C ALA A 277 2.76 -18.66 23.43
N SER A 278 3.04 -17.35 23.50
CA SER A 278 2.13 -16.31 24.03
C SER A 278 1.23 -15.70 22.96
N THR A 279 1.39 -16.09 21.67
CA THR A 279 0.64 -15.57 20.55
C THR A 279 -0.45 -16.56 20.12
N VAL A 280 -1.71 -16.15 20.13
CA VAL A 280 -2.85 -17.00 19.72
C VAL A 280 -3.26 -16.82 18.28
N LEU A 281 -2.94 -15.67 17.67
CA LEU A 281 -3.21 -15.35 16.26
C LEU A 281 -2.11 -14.40 15.74
N ILE A 282 -1.64 -14.64 14.54
CA ILE A 282 -0.69 -13.77 13.85
C ILE A 282 -1.40 -13.13 12.65
N SER A 283 -1.28 -11.80 12.49
CA SER A 283 -1.79 -11.07 11.33
C SER A 283 -0.76 -10.04 10.83
N GLY A 284 -1.12 -9.22 9.87
CA GLY A 284 -0.17 -8.35 9.17
C GLY A 284 0.70 -9.13 8.18
N GLU A 285 1.71 -8.51 7.66
CA GLU A 285 2.76 -9.09 6.82
C GLU A 285 4.08 -9.27 7.58
N ALA A 286 5.03 -10.00 6.97
CA ALA A 286 6.29 -10.36 7.63
C ALA A 286 7.15 -9.15 8.06
N ARG A 287 6.91 -7.97 7.47
CA ARG A 287 7.61 -6.73 7.81
C ARG A 287 6.78 -5.74 8.62
N PHE A 288 5.52 -6.12 8.93
CA PHE A 288 4.63 -5.41 9.87
C PHE A 288 3.71 -6.43 10.53
N ARG A 289 4.21 -7.15 11.51
CA ARG A 289 3.44 -8.20 12.21
C ARG A 289 2.58 -7.63 13.32
N TRP A 290 1.37 -8.16 13.38
CA TRP A 290 0.51 -8.05 14.54
C TRP A 290 0.42 -9.38 15.27
N LEU A 291 0.72 -9.37 16.57
CA LEU A 291 0.58 -10.50 17.46
C LEU A 291 -0.66 -10.28 18.34
N HIS A 292 -1.49 -11.30 18.43
CA HIS A 292 -2.69 -11.29 19.27
C HIS A 292 -2.45 -12.20 20.48
N SER A 293 -2.65 -11.66 21.69
CA SER A 293 -2.50 -12.37 22.95
C SER A 293 -3.78 -13.08 23.39
N ARG A 294 -3.70 -13.87 24.44
CA ARG A 294 -4.90 -14.26 25.19
C ARG A 294 -5.46 -13.04 25.92
N PRO A 295 -6.76 -13.05 26.25
CA PRO A 295 -7.36 -11.97 27.05
C PRO A 295 -6.59 -11.75 28.36
N GLY A 296 -6.15 -10.51 28.60
CA GLY A 296 -5.40 -10.12 29.79
C GLY A 296 -3.87 -10.30 29.71
N GLU A 297 -3.33 -10.94 28.66
CA GLU A 297 -1.89 -11.24 28.54
C GLU A 297 -1.15 -10.29 27.56
N ALA A 298 -1.78 -9.20 27.13
CA ALA A 298 -1.20 -8.30 26.13
C ALA A 298 0.12 -7.65 26.60
N GLN A 299 0.22 -7.32 27.88
CA GLN A 299 1.42 -6.72 28.47
C GLN A 299 2.58 -7.73 28.52
N ASP A 300 2.31 -8.97 28.93
CA ASP A 300 3.32 -10.03 29.00
C ASP A 300 3.86 -10.37 27.59
N LEU A 301 2.96 -10.40 26.59
CA LEU A 301 3.36 -10.59 25.19
C LEU A 301 4.23 -9.43 24.69
N LEU A 302 3.87 -8.17 25.03
CA LEU A 302 4.66 -6.99 24.66
C LEU A 302 6.08 -7.05 25.28
N GLU A 303 6.20 -7.34 26.57
CA GLU A 303 7.48 -7.44 27.28
C GLU A 303 8.34 -8.57 26.72
N SER A 304 7.74 -9.74 26.45
CA SER A 304 8.42 -10.87 25.82
C SER A 304 8.93 -10.50 24.42
N ALA A 305 8.10 -9.88 23.58
CA ALA A 305 8.48 -9.48 22.24
C ALA A 305 9.57 -8.39 22.26
N GLN A 306 9.49 -7.42 23.17
CA GLN A 306 10.52 -6.38 23.35
C GLN A 306 11.86 -6.97 23.82
N ALA A 307 11.84 -7.93 24.73
CA ALA A 307 13.05 -8.60 25.20
C ALA A 307 13.79 -9.34 24.09
N HIS A 308 13.06 -9.96 23.14
CA HIS A 308 13.64 -10.73 22.05
C HIS A 308 14.02 -9.88 20.83
N TYR A 309 13.23 -8.84 20.51
CA TYR A 309 13.33 -8.13 19.22
C TYR A 309 13.61 -6.64 19.34
N GLY A 310 13.64 -6.06 20.55
CA GLY A 310 13.77 -4.60 20.73
C GLY A 310 15.05 -3.97 20.18
N GLY A 311 16.08 -4.79 19.89
CA GLY A 311 17.33 -4.32 19.24
C GLY A 311 17.26 -4.31 17.70
N GLU A 312 16.29 -4.98 17.09
CA GLU A 312 16.19 -5.16 15.62
C GLU A 312 14.81 -4.80 15.04
N ALA A 313 13.82 -4.61 15.91
CA ALA A 313 12.48 -4.16 15.52
C ALA A 313 11.93 -3.11 16.48
N TRP A 314 11.11 -2.22 15.96
CA TRP A 314 10.20 -1.46 16.80
C TRP A 314 9.05 -2.39 17.23
N VAL A 315 9.00 -2.65 18.53
CA VAL A 315 7.99 -3.49 19.16
C VAL A 315 7.13 -2.60 20.05
N ALA A 316 5.86 -2.46 19.71
CA ALA A 316 4.95 -1.52 20.37
C ALA A 316 3.57 -2.13 20.59
N GLY A 317 2.92 -1.74 21.69
CA GLY A 317 1.52 -2.07 21.93
C GLY A 317 0.58 -1.32 20.97
N ARG A 318 -0.59 -1.91 20.68
CA ARG A 318 -1.62 -1.33 19.80
C ARG A 318 -1.94 0.13 20.13
N ALA A 319 -2.11 0.46 21.42
CA ALA A 319 -2.42 1.80 21.85
C ALA A 319 -1.33 2.82 21.47
N GLU A 320 -0.06 2.44 21.58
CA GLU A 320 1.07 3.29 21.18
C GLU A 320 1.08 3.51 19.65
N VAL A 321 0.90 2.44 18.87
CA VAL A 321 0.88 2.53 17.39
C VAL A 321 -0.23 3.49 16.92
N VAL A 322 -1.43 3.36 17.51
CA VAL A 322 -2.57 4.23 17.18
C VAL A 322 -2.32 5.67 17.63
N ALA A 323 -1.80 5.87 18.86
CA ALA A 323 -1.52 7.19 19.40
C ALA A 323 -0.45 7.96 18.61
N ARG A 324 0.49 7.25 17.97
CA ARG A 324 1.49 7.86 17.06
C ARG A 324 0.88 8.32 15.72
N GLY A 325 -0.39 8.00 15.43
CA GLY A 325 -1.06 8.40 14.19
C GLY A 325 -0.58 7.63 12.96
N LEU A 326 -0.03 6.42 13.15
CA LEU A 326 0.60 5.65 12.08
C LEU A 326 -0.36 5.32 10.91
N PHE A 327 -1.66 5.27 11.17
CA PHE A 327 -2.70 5.01 10.16
C PHE A 327 -3.33 6.30 9.60
N GLY A 328 -2.77 7.49 9.89
CA GLY A 328 -3.25 8.77 9.36
C GLY A 328 -4.45 9.36 10.10
N GLY A 329 -4.65 8.98 11.36
CA GLY A 329 -5.71 9.53 12.20
C GLY A 329 -6.24 8.51 13.22
N PRO A 330 -7.29 8.90 13.98
CA PRO A 330 -7.94 8.00 14.90
C PRO A 330 -8.68 6.88 14.15
N LEU A 331 -8.43 5.65 14.57
CA LEU A 331 -9.17 4.49 14.08
C LEU A 331 -10.57 4.43 14.71
N ARG A 332 -11.57 4.06 13.91
CA ARG A 332 -12.91 3.72 14.43
C ARG A 332 -12.83 2.46 15.28
N ASP A 333 -13.71 2.31 16.27
CA ASP A 333 -13.72 1.14 17.14
C ASP A 333 -13.83 -0.18 16.37
N GLU A 334 -14.61 -0.20 15.28
CA GLU A 334 -14.76 -1.35 14.39
C GLU A 334 -13.46 -1.77 13.69
N PHE A 335 -12.53 -0.81 13.46
CA PHE A 335 -11.24 -1.06 12.83
C PHE A 335 -10.15 -1.39 13.86
N LEU A 336 -10.29 -0.94 15.10
CA LEU A 336 -9.37 -1.31 16.18
C LEU A 336 -9.33 -2.82 16.40
N GLY A 337 -10.45 -3.51 16.24
CA GLY A 337 -10.53 -4.98 16.33
C GLY A 337 -9.78 -5.72 15.23
N ARG A 338 -9.36 -5.03 14.14
CA ARG A 338 -8.54 -5.60 13.06
C ARG A 338 -7.07 -5.74 13.45
N LEU A 339 -6.62 -4.96 14.42
CA LEU A 339 -5.23 -4.91 14.88
C LEU A 339 -4.97 -5.95 15.98
N GLY A 340 -3.74 -6.46 16.03
CA GLY A 340 -3.28 -7.25 17.16
C GLY A 340 -2.99 -6.40 18.40
N ASP A 341 -2.54 -7.04 19.46
CA ASP A 341 -2.19 -6.36 20.71
C ASP A 341 -0.78 -5.77 20.66
N VAL A 342 0.13 -6.43 19.93
CA VAL A 342 1.53 -6.04 19.76
C VAL A 342 1.89 -5.97 18.29
N ALA A 343 2.46 -4.85 17.87
CA ALA A 343 3.06 -4.67 16.55
C ALA A 343 4.56 -4.92 16.61
N MET A 344 5.10 -5.54 15.55
CA MET A 344 6.54 -5.72 15.33
C MET A 344 6.90 -5.21 13.94
N VAL A 345 7.74 -4.18 13.87
CA VAL A 345 8.20 -3.55 12.62
C VAL A 345 9.72 -3.58 12.58
N PRO A 346 10.33 -4.34 11.66
CA PRO A 346 11.79 -4.43 11.56
C PRO A 346 12.44 -3.07 11.32
N LEU A 347 13.57 -2.80 11.97
CA LEU A 347 14.39 -1.61 11.74
C LEU A 347 15.33 -1.77 10.54
N GLY A 348 15.63 -3.01 10.16
CA GLY A 348 16.49 -3.39 9.04
C GLY A 348 15.75 -4.28 8.04
N ASP A 349 16.47 -5.24 7.48
CA ASP A 349 15.97 -6.14 6.42
C ASP A 349 15.39 -7.45 6.97
N ASP A 350 15.11 -7.55 8.26
CA ASP A 350 14.51 -8.73 8.88
C ASP A 350 13.03 -8.89 8.48
N ALA A 351 12.54 -10.12 8.56
CA ALA A 351 11.13 -10.44 8.35
C ALA A 351 10.69 -11.56 9.31
N TYR A 352 9.48 -11.44 9.87
CA TYR A 352 8.93 -12.37 10.84
C TYR A 352 7.83 -13.20 10.21
N LEU A 353 8.08 -14.50 9.99
CA LEU A 353 7.17 -15.39 9.27
C LEU A 353 6.00 -15.84 10.14
N ASP A 354 4.87 -16.03 9.52
CA ASP A 354 3.74 -16.77 10.06
C ASP A 354 3.85 -18.23 9.60
N PRO A 355 4.12 -19.20 10.50
CA PRO A 355 4.25 -20.61 10.12
C PRO A 355 2.96 -21.21 9.52
N SER A 356 1.80 -20.60 9.79
CA SER A 356 0.52 -21.03 9.22
C SER A 356 0.33 -20.60 7.76
N ASP A 357 1.16 -19.66 7.26
CA ASP A 357 1.14 -19.19 5.88
C ASP A 357 2.27 -19.81 5.04
N GLY A 358 1.98 -20.95 4.40
CA GLY A 358 2.96 -21.63 3.55
C GLY A 358 3.40 -20.82 2.32
N GLY A 359 2.70 -19.74 1.93
CA GLY A 359 3.09 -18.79 0.89
C GLY A 359 4.14 -17.81 1.35
N ASP A 360 4.04 -17.37 2.60
CA ASP A 360 4.92 -16.37 3.21
C ASP A 360 6.41 -16.80 3.19
N ALA A 361 6.70 -18.08 3.41
CA ALA A 361 8.07 -18.58 3.44
C ALA A 361 8.81 -18.57 2.09
N ARG A 362 8.12 -18.35 0.97
CA ARG A 362 8.70 -18.45 -0.38
C ARG A 362 9.14 -17.11 -0.97
N LEU A 363 8.75 -16.01 -0.36
CA LEU A 363 9.03 -14.69 -0.90
C LEU A 363 10.47 -14.27 -0.61
N VAL A 364 11.18 -13.81 -1.64
CA VAL A 364 12.56 -13.31 -1.56
C VAL A 364 12.57 -11.85 -1.11
N CYS A 365 11.92 -10.97 -1.86
CA CYS A 365 11.65 -9.61 -1.39
C CYS A 365 10.33 -9.54 -0.65
N ARG A 366 10.24 -8.55 0.23
CA ARG A 366 9.05 -8.26 1.03
C ARG A 366 8.88 -6.77 1.21
N HIS A 367 7.68 -6.39 1.59
CA HIS A 367 7.28 -5.04 1.93
C HIS A 367 6.29 -5.08 3.11
N GLY A 368 5.72 -3.95 3.48
CA GLY A 368 4.79 -3.81 4.60
C GLY A 368 5.39 -3.00 5.75
N GLY A 369 6.73 -2.94 5.85
CA GLY A 369 7.44 -2.20 6.88
C GLY A 369 7.44 -0.68 6.66
N LEU A 370 8.28 0.00 7.43
CA LEU A 370 8.35 1.46 7.44
C LEU A 370 9.74 1.99 7.08
N THR A 371 10.60 1.15 6.49
CA THR A 371 11.90 1.63 6.02
C THR A 371 11.74 2.54 4.80
N ALA A 372 12.73 3.38 4.53
CA ALA A 372 12.68 4.26 3.37
C ALA A 372 12.63 3.49 2.03
N ASP A 373 13.12 2.24 2.01
CA ASP A 373 13.09 1.36 0.84
C ASP A 373 11.67 0.88 0.49
N GLU A 374 10.78 0.84 1.48
CA GLU A 374 9.38 0.47 1.34
C GLU A 374 8.46 1.68 1.25
N MET A 375 8.75 2.73 2.05
CA MET A 375 7.88 3.87 2.25
C MET A 375 7.96 4.91 1.13
N LEU A 376 9.15 5.11 0.54
CA LEU A 376 9.32 6.12 -0.50
C LEU A 376 9.01 5.54 -1.87
N VAL A 377 8.03 6.12 -2.55
CA VAL A 377 7.58 5.73 -3.89
C VAL A 377 7.71 6.90 -4.85
N PRO A 378 7.93 6.66 -6.17
CA PRO A 378 8.02 7.75 -7.13
C PRO A 378 6.64 8.43 -7.34
N LEU A 379 6.66 9.73 -7.58
CA LEU A 379 5.63 10.46 -8.30
C LEU A 379 6.33 11.22 -9.43
N LEU A 380 6.17 10.70 -10.64
CA LEU A 380 6.83 11.19 -11.85
C LEU A 380 5.78 11.59 -12.86
N ALA A 381 6.04 12.60 -13.69
CA ALA A 381 5.09 13.03 -14.69
C ALA A 381 5.73 13.49 -16.00
N ALA A 382 4.96 13.36 -17.10
CA ALA A 382 5.21 13.97 -18.38
C ALA A 382 3.91 14.53 -18.96
N GLY A 383 4.00 15.64 -19.70
CA GLY A 383 2.93 16.19 -20.52
C GLY A 383 3.11 15.79 -21.99
N ALA A 384 2.02 15.77 -22.76
CA ALA A 384 2.01 15.60 -24.21
C ALA A 384 2.00 16.96 -24.94
#